data_5a0779678f1f5f662be9576aef8a84af
#
_entry.id   5a0779678f1f5f662be9576aef8a84af
#
_cell.length_a   1.000
_cell.length_b   1.000
_cell.length_c   1.000
_cell.angle_alpha   90.00
_cell.angle_beta   90.00
_cell.angle_gamma   90.00
#
_symmetry.space_group_name_H-M   'P 1'
#
loop_
_entity.id
_entity.type
_entity.pdbx_description
1 polymer ?
#
loop_
_entity_poly.entity_id
_entity_poly.type
_entity_poly.pdbx_seq_one_letter_code
_entity_poly.pdbx_strand_id
1 'polypeptide(L)'
;MKSALSILLSSFWVVGITLGAPDSDDKPVKVRVAAYNVEFGENTTPEEVGKMFKPYKLDIIGFNEVPDGDWTARVGKVLGMDHSYVGKISSANHKDKYKSILSRTPLQDTVEHELRVKRGWNPASAVRAVTGIDGISIAFYSLHIAGTKRNEGHAYELASGVLPEEKTDRVIVLGDFNNNIGDAAMNKIEAAGYQATWEDLKIDVSKEFTYNALDPKKNHGVIDHIFYSTRSGARVTDGGIIELNKPLSDHKPVWAEIVFPKDLKKAK
;
A
#
# COMPACT_ATOMS: atom_id res chain seq x y z
N MET A 1 -68.30 -33.68 -54.06
CA MET A 1 -67.91 -32.44 -53.37
C MET A 1 -67.04 -32.83 -52.16
N LYS A 2 -65.73 -32.70 -52.20
CA LYS A 2 -64.82 -33.03 -51.12
C LYS A 2 -64.19 -31.71 -50.62
N SER A 3 -64.48 -31.36 -49.38
CA SER A 3 -64.00 -30.17 -48.73
C SER A 3 -62.61 -30.48 -48.12
N ALA A 4 -61.58 -29.73 -48.49
CA ALA A 4 -60.22 -29.85 -47.92
C ALA A 4 -60.13 -28.85 -46.78
N LEU A 5 -59.77 -29.35 -45.60
CA LEU A 5 -59.50 -28.59 -44.38
C LEU A 5 -57.99 -28.28 -44.32
N SER A 6 -57.59 -27.02 -44.48
CA SER A 6 -56.21 -26.59 -44.34
C SER A 6 -55.91 -26.28 -42.89
N ILE A 7 -54.98 -26.99 -42.27
CA ILE A 7 -54.43 -26.74 -40.92
C ILE A 7 -53.21 -25.80 -41.07
N LEU A 8 -53.32 -24.58 -40.52
CA LEU A 8 -52.22 -23.67 -40.36
C LEU A 8 -51.42 -24.08 -39.07
N LEU A 9 -50.19 -24.53 -39.27
CA LEU A 9 -49.24 -24.67 -38.16
C LEU A 9 -48.54 -23.31 -37.94
N SER A 10 -48.82 -22.70 -36.83
CA SER A 10 -48.09 -21.51 -36.33
C SER A 10 -46.89 -21.98 -35.52
N SER A 11 -45.68 -21.75 -36.08
CA SER A 11 -44.40 -22.01 -35.40
C SER A 11 -44.09 -20.87 -34.42
N PHE A 12 -44.14 -21.17 -33.12
CA PHE A 12 -43.64 -20.27 -32.07
C PHE A 12 -42.13 -20.36 -32.03
N TRP A 13 -41.47 -19.26 -32.35
CA TRP A 13 -40.03 -19.08 -32.06
C TRP A 13 -39.88 -18.67 -30.60
N VAL A 14 -39.31 -19.55 -29.78
CA VAL A 14 -38.85 -19.20 -28.44
C VAL A 14 -37.46 -18.55 -28.57
N VAL A 15 -37.40 -17.23 -28.43
CA VAL A 15 -36.12 -16.52 -28.30
C VAL A 15 -35.57 -16.81 -26.90
N GLY A 16 -34.67 -17.75 -26.81
CA GLY A 16 -33.91 -18.00 -25.58
C GLY A 16 -32.98 -16.79 -25.30
N ILE A 17 -33.33 -16.02 -24.28
CA ILE A 17 -32.40 -15.05 -23.71
C ILE A 17 -31.35 -15.84 -22.94
N THR A 18 -30.19 -16.06 -23.54
CA THR A 18 -29.02 -16.53 -22.82
C THR A 18 -28.55 -15.37 -21.96
N LEU A 19 -28.83 -15.43 -20.67
CA LEU A 19 -28.11 -14.60 -19.66
C LEU A 19 -26.64 -15.01 -19.78
N GLY A 20 -25.84 -14.19 -20.45
CA GLY A 20 -24.40 -14.34 -20.51
C GLY A 20 -23.85 -14.46 -19.10
N ALA A 21 -22.97 -15.44 -18.86
CA ALA A 21 -22.21 -15.49 -17.64
C ALA A 21 -21.54 -14.13 -17.43
N PRO A 22 -21.44 -13.61 -16.19
CA PRO A 22 -20.79 -12.32 -15.94
C PRO A 22 -19.39 -12.35 -16.53
N ASP A 23 -19.10 -11.36 -17.35
CA ASP A 23 -17.85 -11.20 -18.07
C ASP A 23 -16.69 -11.33 -17.07
N SER A 24 -15.67 -12.10 -17.40
CA SER A 24 -14.50 -12.35 -16.54
C SER A 24 -13.75 -11.06 -16.16
N ASP A 25 -14.14 -9.93 -16.74
CA ASP A 25 -13.55 -8.61 -16.59
C ASP A 25 -13.96 -7.85 -15.32
N ASP A 26 -15.03 -8.26 -14.62
CA ASP A 26 -15.58 -7.57 -13.45
C ASP A 26 -15.03 -8.05 -12.08
N LYS A 27 -14.09 -9.00 -12.07
CA LYS A 27 -13.54 -9.53 -10.82
C LYS A 27 -12.73 -8.47 -10.08
N PRO A 28 -12.91 -8.31 -8.77
CA PRO A 28 -12.08 -7.43 -7.96
C PRO A 28 -10.60 -7.80 -8.09
N VAL A 29 -9.74 -6.78 -8.05
CA VAL A 29 -8.29 -6.94 -8.15
C VAL A 29 -7.70 -7.03 -6.75
N LYS A 30 -6.91 -8.06 -6.50
CA LYS A 30 -6.14 -8.24 -5.26
C LYS A 30 -4.76 -7.64 -5.43
N VAL A 31 -4.36 -6.80 -4.49
CA VAL A 31 -3.04 -6.16 -4.45
C VAL A 31 -2.40 -6.45 -3.11
N ARG A 32 -1.24 -7.10 -3.13
CA ARG A 32 -0.46 -7.40 -1.93
C ARG A 32 0.66 -6.40 -1.79
N VAL A 33 0.68 -5.71 -0.66
CA VAL A 33 1.63 -4.64 -0.38
C VAL A 33 2.33 -4.84 0.96
N ALA A 34 3.52 -4.28 1.10
CA ALA A 34 4.24 -4.26 2.38
C ALA A 34 4.95 -2.94 2.59
N ALA A 35 5.17 -2.58 3.87
CA ALA A 35 6.05 -1.52 4.31
C ALA A 35 7.14 -2.09 5.20
N TYR A 36 8.37 -1.58 5.06
CA TYR A 36 9.47 -1.99 5.90
C TYR A 36 10.53 -0.91 6.02
N ASN A 37 10.78 -0.45 7.25
CA ASN A 37 11.96 0.33 7.59
C ASN A 37 13.13 -0.65 7.80
N VAL A 38 14.20 -0.49 7.01
CA VAL A 38 15.32 -1.44 6.95
C VAL A 38 16.56 -0.97 7.73
N GLU A 39 16.42 0.09 8.56
CA GLU A 39 17.49 0.61 9.41
C GLU A 39 18.81 0.75 8.62
N PHE A 40 18.74 1.44 7.46
CA PHE A 40 19.86 1.62 6.50
C PHE A 40 20.67 0.35 6.20
N GLY A 41 20.07 -0.84 6.37
CA GLY A 41 20.70 -2.13 6.10
C GLY A 41 21.73 -2.55 7.15
N GLU A 42 21.71 -1.98 8.37
CA GLU A 42 22.70 -2.26 9.42
C GLU A 42 22.73 -3.74 9.82
N ASN A 43 21.54 -4.35 9.94
CA ASN A 43 21.39 -5.72 10.45
C ASN A 43 21.02 -6.74 9.37
N THR A 44 20.94 -6.32 8.09
CA THR A 44 20.47 -7.19 7.00
C THR A 44 21.07 -6.83 5.66
N THR A 45 20.95 -7.77 4.73
CA THR A 45 21.25 -7.57 3.31
C THR A 45 19.95 -7.50 2.49
N PRO A 46 19.96 -6.86 1.31
CA PRO A 46 18.79 -6.85 0.43
C PRO A 46 18.35 -8.27 0.03
N GLU A 47 19.27 -9.22 -0.06
CA GLU A 47 18.99 -10.61 -0.39
C GLU A 47 18.24 -11.33 0.76
N GLU A 48 18.55 -11.04 2.02
CA GLU A 48 17.82 -11.57 3.19
C GLU A 48 16.42 -11.01 3.25
N VAL A 49 16.25 -9.70 3.03
CA VAL A 49 14.93 -9.05 2.96
C VAL A 49 14.10 -9.63 1.81
N GLY A 50 14.69 -9.82 0.64
CA GLY A 50 14.00 -10.46 -0.49
C GLY A 50 13.55 -11.89 -0.16
N LYS A 51 14.40 -12.70 0.49
CA LYS A 51 14.02 -14.06 0.93
C LYS A 51 12.89 -14.04 1.96
N MET A 52 12.91 -13.10 2.90
CA MET A 52 11.87 -12.92 3.92
C MET A 52 10.51 -12.62 3.29
N PHE A 53 10.45 -11.73 2.28
CA PHE A 53 9.20 -11.37 1.61
C PHE A 53 8.69 -12.40 0.59
N LYS A 54 9.53 -13.35 0.15
CA LYS A 54 9.17 -14.31 -0.92
C LYS A 54 7.85 -15.07 -0.70
N PRO A 55 7.50 -15.53 0.53
CA PRO A 55 6.24 -16.23 0.80
C PRO A 55 4.99 -15.36 0.59
N TYR A 56 5.10 -14.05 0.74
CA TYR A 56 3.98 -13.11 0.72
C TYR A 56 3.48 -12.76 -0.67
N LYS A 57 4.27 -13.05 -1.73
CA LYS A 57 3.91 -12.81 -3.15
C LYS A 57 3.42 -11.38 -3.38
N LEU A 58 4.21 -10.42 -2.89
CA LEU A 58 3.88 -9.00 -2.93
C LEU A 58 3.89 -8.46 -4.37
N ASP A 59 3.04 -7.48 -4.64
CA ASP A 59 2.99 -6.75 -5.90
C ASP A 59 3.77 -5.43 -5.81
N ILE A 60 3.70 -4.76 -4.63
CA ILE A 60 4.39 -3.50 -4.38
C ILE A 60 4.94 -3.50 -2.95
N ILE A 61 6.12 -2.95 -2.77
CA ILE A 61 6.76 -2.79 -1.45
C ILE A 61 7.27 -1.36 -1.32
N GLY A 62 6.95 -0.70 -0.20
CA GLY A 62 7.58 0.55 0.20
C GLY A 62 8.65 0.27 1.25
N PHE A 63 9.85 0.79 1.01
CA PHE A 63 10.94 0.72 1.97
C PHE A 63 11.29 2.09 2.52
N ASN A 64 11.69 2.10 3.77
CA ASN A 64 12.15 3.29 4.49
C ASN A 64 13.55 3.05 5.03
N GLU A 65 14.30 4.12 5.19
CA GLU A 65 15.71 4.07 5.58
C GLU A 65 16.55 3.12 4.71
N VAL A 66 16.36 3.19 3.39
CA VAL A 66 17.19 2.43 2.46
C VAL A 66 18.55 3.09 2.29
N PRO A 67 19.64 2.29 2.23
CA PRO A 67 20.94 2.80 1.79
C PRO A 67 20.88 3.35 0.37
N ASP A 68 21.83 4.21 0.04
CA ASP A 68 22.02 4.66 -1.34
C ASP A 68 22.42 3.49 -2.29
N GLY A 69 22.26 3.72 -3.58
CA GLY A 69 22.67 2.78 -4.62
C GLY A 69 21.58 1.79 -5.06
N ASP A 70 21.97 0.54 -5.23
CA ASP A 70 21.13 -0.51 -5.85
C ASP A 70 20.37 -1.41 -4.85
N TRP A 71 20.34 -1.02 -3.57
CA TRP A 71 19.79 -1.86 -2.50
C TRP A 71 18.37 -2.37 -2.81
N THR A 72 17.45 -1.45 -3.17
CA THR A 72 16.06 -1.80 -3.52
C THR A 72 15.98 -2.72 -4.74
N ALA A 73 16.77 -2.45 -5.78
CA ALA A 73 16.82 -3.27 -6.98
C ALA A 73 17.34 -4.69 -6.70
N ARG A 74 18.27 -4.86 -5.75
CA ARG A 74 18.76 -6.17 -5.32
C ARG A 74 17.71 -6.97 -4.56
N VAL A 75 16.87 -6.33 -3.73
CA VAL A 75 15.67 -6.99 -3.16
C VAL A 75 14.77 -7.47 -4.29
N GLY A 76 14.52 -6.59 -5.28
CA GLY A 76 13.70 -6.90 -6.46
C GLY A 76 14.20 -8.11 -7.22
N LYS A 77 15.50 -8.23 -7.43
CA LYS A 77 16.12 -9.39 -8.11
C LYS A 77 15.78 -10.73 -7.43
N VAL A 78 15.72 -10.76 -6.09
CA VAL A 78 15.34 -11.98 -5.35
C VAL A 78 13.86 -12.31 -5.51
N LEU A 79 13.01 -11.27 -5.63
CA LEU A 79 11.56 -11.41 -5.71
C LEU A 79 11.02 -11.53 -7.15
N GLY A 80 11.86 -11.29 -8.16
CA GLY A 80 11.42 -11.16 -9.55
C GLY A 80 10.61 -9.89 -9.80
N MET A 81 10.98 -8.79 -9.14
CA MET A 81 10.37 -7.46 -9.24
C MET A 81 11.40 -6.49 -9.82
N ASP A 82 11.21 -6.08 -11.07
CA ASP A 82 12.25 -5.38 -11.85
C ASP A 82 12.09 -3.84 -11.84
N HIS A 83 11.04 -3.31 -11.21
CA HIS A 83 10.73 -1.89 -11.25
C HIS A 83 10.91 -1.27 -9.87
N SER A 84 11.84 -0.32 -9.74
CA SER A 84 12.09 0.40 -8.49
C SER A 84 12.22 1.90 -8.72
N TYR A 85 11.83 2.67 -7.72
CA TYR A 85 12.07 4.11 -7.63
C TYR A 85 12.64 4.43 -6.25
N VAL A 86 13.79 5.09 -6.20
CA VAL A 86 14.45 5.53 -4.97
C VAL A 86 14.40 7.05 -4.93
N GLY A 87 13.93 7.62 -3.81
CA GLY A 87 13.95 9.06 -3.57
C GLY A 87 15.37 9.59 -3.40
N LYS A 88 15.50 10.91 -3.45
CA LYS A 88 16.77 11.62 -3.33
C LYS A 88 16.92 12.36 -1.99
N ILE A 89 15.82 12.46 -1.23
CA ILE A 89 15.80 13.17 0.06
C ILE A 89 16.01 12.13 1.15
N SER A 90 17.13 12.19 1.83
CA SER A 90 17.40 11.36 3.00
C SER A 90 16.81 12.00 4.25
N SER A 91 16.13 11.20 5.08
CA SER A 91 15.49 11.67 6.32
C SER A 91 16.51 12.31 7.27
N ALA A 92 16.17 13.48 7.79
CA ALA A 92 17.01 14.27 8.70
C ALA A 92 18.44 14.58 8.15
N ASN A 93 18.61 14.62 6.83
CA ASN A 93 19.90 14.71 6.16
C ASN A 93 20.88 13.59 6.55
N HIS A 94 20.38 12.44 6.99
CA HIS A 94 21.21 11.27 7.23
C HIS A 94 21.75 10.73 5.90
N LYS A 95 22.90 10.05 5.92
CA LYS A 95 23.53 9.56 4.71
C LYS A 95 22.70 8.51 3.95
N ASP A 96 22.03 7.61 4.68
CA ASP A 96 21.47 6.38 4.14
C ASP A 96 20.01 6.13 4.60
N LYS A 97 19.17 7.18 4.64
CA LYS A 97 17.76 7.06 5.07
C LYS A 97 16.78 7.48 3.97
N TYR A 98 16.94 6.87 2.79
CA TYR A 98 16.09 7.14 1.65
C TYR A 98 14.77 6.35 1.74
N LYS A 99 13.78 6.74 0.96
CA LYS A 99 12.52 6.02 0.75
C LYS A 99 12.52 5.46 -0.65
N SER A 100 11.97 4.24 -0.81
CA SER A 100 11.87 3.64 -2.13
C SER A 100 10.57 2.87 -2.31
N ILE A 101 10.24 2.63 -3.58
CA ILE A 101 9.15 1.78 -4.03
C ILE A 101 9.76 0.69 -4.90
N LEU A 102 9.37 -0.55 -4.65
CA LEU A 102 9.66 -1.71 -5.49
C LEU A 102 8.34 -2.28 -6.01
N SER A 103 8.23 -2.53 -7.30
CA SER A 103 7.00 -3.01 -7.93
C SER A 103 7.26 -4.15 -8.91
N ARG A 104 6.31 -5.07 -9.00
CA ARG A 104 6.27 -6.12 -10.02
C ARG A 104 5.95 -5.56 -11.41
N THR A 105 5.21 -4.46 -11.47
CA THR A 105 4.76 -3.80 -12.70
C THR A 105 5.42 -2.43 -12.86
N PRO A 106 5.52 -1.89 -14.08
CA PRO A 106 6.19 -0.62 -14.35
C PRO A 106 5.67 0.53 -13.49
N LEU A 107 6.59 1.35 -12.99
CA LEU A 107 6.30 2.57 -12.25
C LEU A 107 6.25 3.76 -13.21
N GLN A 108 5.23 4.60 -13.06
CA GLN A 108 4.99 5.82 -13.83
C GLN A 108 4.76 7.00 -12.87
N ASP A 109 4.84 8.22 -13.40
CA ASP A 109 4.55 9.46 -12.67
C ASP A 109 5.23 9.51 -11.29
N THR A 110 6.52 9.13 -11.27
CA THR A 110 7.31 9.10 -10.04
C THR A 110 7.65 10.53 -9.59
N VAL A 111 7.41 10.80 -8.31
CA VAL A 111 7.74 12.07 -7.68
C VAL A 111 8.12 11.85 -6.22
N GLU A 112 8.96 12.73 -5.68
CA GLU A 112 9.26 12.79 -4.26
C GLU A 112 8.75 14.11 -3.69
N HIS A 113 7.82 14.03 -2.74
CA HIS A 113 7.28 15.17 -2.01
C HIS A 113 8.13 15.41 -0.77
N GLU A 114 8.85 16.52 -0.75
CA GLU A 114 9.54 16.96 0.45
C GLU A 114 8.53 17.50 1.46
N LEU A 115 8.66 17.07 2.71
CA LEU A 115 7.84 17.50 3.84
C LEU A 115 8.74 18.25 4.83
N ARG A 116 8.35 19.48 5.21
CA ARG A 116 9.10 20.31 6.13
C ARG A 116 8.19 20.89 7.20
N VAL A 117 8.62 20.77 8.43
CA VAL A 117 7.87 21.23 9.60
C VAL A 117 8.73 22.13 10.49
N LYS A 118 8.07 22.95 11.31
CA LYS A 118 8.76 23.86 12.22
C LYS A 118 9.42 23.14 13.40
N ARG A 119 8.92 21.97 13.77
CA ARG A 119 9.41 21.16 14.90
C ARG A 119 9.55 19.72 14.46
N GLY A 120 10.60 19.05 14.95
CA GLY A 120 10.99 17.72 14.52
C GLY A 120 12.20 17.78 13.61
N TRP A 121 12.68 16.62 13.18
CA TRP A 121 13.78 16.54 12.23
C TRP A 121 13.28 16.85 10.81
N ASN A 122 14.15 17.46 10.01
CA ASN A 122 13.92 17.77 8.59
C ASN A 122 15.19 17.47 7.78
N PRO A 123 15.06 17.21 6.48
CA PRO A 123 13.81 17.00 5.74
C PRO A 123 13.19 15.62 6.03
N ALA A 124 11.89 15.48 5.78
CA ALA A 124 11.23 14.22 5.56
C ALA A 124 10.73 14.16 4.11
N SER A 125 10.30 13.00 3.64
CA SER A 125 9.67 12.92 2.32
C SER A 125 8.75 11.70 2.20
N ALA A 126 7.87 11.80 1.19
CA ALA A 126 7.09 10.70 0.66
C ALA A 126 7.43 10.52 -0.82
N VAL A 127 7.90 9.35 -1.23
CA VAL A 127 8.05 8.99 -2.64
C VAL A 127 6.73 8.44 -3.15
N ARG A 128 6.33 8.87 -4.35
CA ARG A 128 5.09 8.47 -5.01
C ARG A 128 5.38 7.89 -6.37
N ALA A 129 4.62 6.88 -6.75
CA ALA A 129 4.56 6.36 -8.12
C ALA A 129 3.15 5.89 -8.45
N VAL A 130 2.81 5.80 -9.73
CA VAL A 130 1.61 5.13 -10.22
C VAL A 130 2.02 3.83 -10.88
N THR A 131 1.25 2.78 -10.65
CA THR A 131 1.45 1.49 -11.31
C THR A 131 0.13 0.85 -11.70
N GLY A 132 0.16 0.03 -12.76
CA GLY A 132 -1.01 -0.72 -13.25
C GLY A 132 -0.94 -2.18 -12.78
N ILE A 133 -1.99 -2.67 -12.10
CA ILE A 133 -2.12 -4.07 -11.69
C ILE A 133 -3.46 -4.61 -12.17
N ASP A 134 -3.45 -5.66 -12.96
CA ASP A 134 -4.65 -6.34 -13.49
C ASP A 134 -5.73 -5.39 -14.06
N GLY A 135 -5.25 -4.34 -14.74
CA GLY A 135 -6.10 -3.36 -15.43
C GLY A 135 -6.63 -2.23 -14.55
N ILE A 136 -6.21 -2.11 -13.29
CA ILE A 136 -6.48 -0.93 -12.46
C ILE A 136 -5.21 -0.11 -12.25
N SER A 137 -5.36 1.21 -12.13
CA SER A 137 -4.27 2.13 -11.79
C SER A 137 -4.30 2.45 -10.31
N ILE A 138 -3.13 2.42 -9.66
CA ILE A 138 -2.96 2.67 -8.23
C ILE A 138 -1.83 3.67 -8.04
N ALA A 139 -2.09 4.75 -7.28
CA ALA A 139 -1.05 5.61 -6.76
C ALA A 139 -0.53 5.04 -5.43
N PHE A 140 0.77 4.95 -5.31
CA PHE A 140 1.43 4.33 -4.17
C PHE A 140 2.46 5.30 -3.56
N TYR A 141 2.36 5.51 -2.25
CA TYR A 141 3.26 6.37 -1.49
C TYR A 141 4.05 5.54 -0.48
N SER A 142 5.38 5.69 -0.46
CA SER A 142 6.25 5.19 0.60
C SER A 142 6.90 6.37 1.32
N LEU A 143 6.80 6.40 2.65
CA LEU A 143 7.22 7.56 3.45
C LEU A 143 7.98 7.17 4.71
N HIS A 144 8.82 8.10 5.16
CA HIS A 144 9.40 8.10 6.50
C HIS A 144 9.31 9.52 7.07
N ILE A 145 8.58 9.69 8.15
CA ILE A 145 8.22 10.99 8.73
C ILE A 145 8.48 11.04 10.23
N ALA A 146 8.69 12.23 10.75
CA ALA A 146 8.85 12.42 12.20
C ALA A 146 7.52 12.29 12.93
N GLY A 147 7.54 11.61 14.07
CA GLY A 147 6.42 11.48 14.96
C GLY A 147 6.02 12.80 15.61
N THR A 148 4.71 13.01 15.79
CA THR A 148 4.16 14.09 16.59
C THR A 148 2.78 13.71 17.12
N LYS A 149 2.53 14.02 18.40
CA LYS A 149 1.22 13.82 19.02
C LYS A 149 0.24 14.97 18.75
N ARG A 150 0.67 16.03 18.03
CA ARG A 150 -0.11 17.25 17.79
C ARG A 150 -0.65 17.28 16.36
N ASN A 151 -1.65 18.15 16.09
CA ASN A 151 -2.12 18.48 14.75
C ASN A 151 -1.11 19.35 13.97
N GLU A 152 0.12 19.00 14.03
CA GLU A 152 1.25 19.61 13.31
C GLU A 152 2.25 18.51 12.97
N GLY A 153 3.17 18.76 12.08
CA GLY A 153 4.19 17.80 11.70
C GLY A 153 3.96 17.22 10.30
N HIS A 154 4.83 16.32 9.90
CA HIS A 154 4.87 15.81 8.54
C HIS A 154 3.58 15.06 8.14
N ALA A 155 2.97 14.27 9.05
CA ALA A 155 1.71 13.59 8.76
C ALA A 155 0.57 14.58 8.52
N TYR A 156 0.54 15.69 9.26
CA TYR A 156 -0.42 16.76 9.03
C TYR A 156 -0.21 17.45 7.68
N GLU A 157 1.05 17.75 7.33
CA GLU A 157 1.41 18.36 6.04
C GLU A 157 1.07 17.44 4.87
N LEU A 158 1.38 16.14 5.00
CA LEU A 158 1.00 15.13 4.03
C LEU A 158 -0.52 15.11 3.81
N ALA A 159 -1.31 15.03 4.88
CA ALA A 159 -2.76 14.93 4.83
C ALA A 159 -3.45 16.19 4.35
N SER A 160 -2.87 17.39 4.56
CA SER A 160 -3.48 18.66 4.19
C SER A 160 -2.93 19.29 2.90
N GLY A 161 -1.72 18.90 2.47
CA GLY A 161 -1.05 19.51 1.33
C GLY A 161 -0.78 18.55 0.17
N VAL A 162 -0.47 17.28 0.45
CA VAL A 162 -0.07 16.31 -0.61
C VAL A 162 -1.25 15.44 -1.02
N LEU A 163 -1.88 14.74 -0.06
CA LEU A 163 -2.93 13.76 -0.36
C LEU A 163 -4.20 14.37 -0.99
N PRO A 164 -4.63 15.60 -0.66
CA PRO A 164 -5.78 16.22 -1.33
C PRO A 164 -5.56 16.51 -2.82
N GLU A 165 -4.30 16.66 -3.24
CA GLU A 165 -3.94 16.90 -4.64
C GLU A 165 -3.88 15.62 -5.49
N GLU A 166 -3.97 14.43 -4.84
CA GLU A 166 -3.96 13.17 -5.56
C GLU A 166 -5.23 12.95 -6.38
N LYS A 167 -5.06 12.72 -7.67
CA LYS A 167 -6.17 12.57 -8.64
C LYS A 167 -6.62 11.11 -8.81
N THR A 168 -5.79 10.17 -8.40
CA THR A 168 -6.10 8.74 -8.47
C THR A 168 -7.03 8.36 -7.33
N ASP A 169 -8.14 7.67 -7.62
CA ASP A 169 -9.06 7.21 -6.57
C ASP A 169 -8.48 6.06 -5.74
N ARG A 170 -7.70 5.19 -6.37
CA ARG A 170 -7.05 4.05 -5.70
C ARG A 170 -5.67 4.47 -5.23
N VAL A 171 -5.57 4.78 -3.96
CA VAL A 171 -4.33 5.26 -3.33
C VAL A 171 -3.96 4.35 -2.17
N ILE A 172 -2.69 4.01 -2.07
CA ILE A 172 -2.09 3.33 -0.92
C ILE A 172 -0.98 4.23 -0.39
N VAL A 173 -1.00 4.49 0.93
CA VAL A 173 0.02 5.27 1.63
C VAL A 173 0.59 4.40 2.74
N LEU A 174 1.89 4.16 2.72
CA LEU A 174 2.50 3.29 3.71
C LEU A 174 3.91 3.74 4.10
N GLY A 175 4.41 3.17 5.18
CA GLY A 175 5.76 3.41 5.66
C GLY A 175 5.83 3.60 7.17
N ASP A 176 6.94 4.19 7.60
CA ASP A 176 7.20 4.57 8.97
C ASP A 176 6.64 5.97 9.25
N PHE A 177 5.53 6.01 9.95
CA PHE A 177 4.87 7.25 10.34
C PHE A 177 5.40 7.83 11.66
N ASN A 178 6.17 7.06 12.43
CA ASN A 178 6.63 7.44 13.76
C ASN A 178 5.49 7.94 14.69
N ASN A 179 4.27 7.50 14.44
CA ASN A 179 3.05 7.84 15.17
C ASN A 179 2.21 6.57 15.36
N ASN A 180 1.54 6.46 16.50
CA ASN A 180 0.57 5.39 16.75
C ASN A 180 -0.81 5.78 16.21
N ILE A 181 -1.62 4.78 15.81
CA ILE A 181 -3.05 5.01 15.51
C ILE A 181 -3.72 5.67 16.73
N GLY A 182 -4.55 6.68 16.47
CA GLY A 182 -5.20 7.51 17.50
C GLY A 182 -4.43 8.78 17.86
N ASP A 183 -3.16 8.92 17.47
CA ASP A 183 -2.47 10.21 17.57
C ASP A 183 -3.12 11.24 16.64
N ALA A 184 -3.13 12.51 17.05
CA ALA A 184 -3.81 13.57 16.33
C ALA A 184 -3.38 13.72 14.87
N ALA A 185 -2.11 13.44 14.57
CA ALA A 185 -1.59 13.48 13.22
C ALA A 185 -2.14 12.33 12.35
N MET A 186 -2.34 11.13 12.92
CA MET A 186 -2.91 9.98 12.23
C MET A 186 -4.41 10.18 11.99
N ASN A 187 -5.16 10.69 12.99
CA ASN A 187 -6.55 11.08 12.83
C ASN A 187 -6.74 12.10 11.68
N LYS A 188 -5.72 12.92 11.39
CA LYS A 188 -5.77 13.84 10.25
C LYS A 188 -5.69 13.13 8.90
N ILE A 189 -4.92 12.05 8.79
CA ILE A 189 -4.85 11.20 7.60
C ILE A 189 -6.21 10.50 7.39
N GLU A 190 -6.80 9.97 8.48
CA GLU A 190 -8.13 9.35 8.43
C GLU A 190 -9.20 10.36 8.00
N ALA A 191 -9.19 11.56 8.58
CA ALA A 191 -10.09 12.65 8.19
C ALA A 191 -9.90 13.12 6.73
N ALA A 192 -8.74 12.88 6.13
CA ALA A 192 -8.49 13.12 4.71
C ALA A 192 -9.05 12.01 3.79
N GLY A 193 -9.74 11.01 4.34
CA GLY A 193 -10.40 9.94 3.60
C GLY A 193 -9.51 8.70 3.37
N TYR A 194 -8.59 8.44 4.29
CA TYR A 194 -7.73 7.25 4.27
C TYR A 194 -8.02 6.38 5.48
N GLN A 195 -8.14 5.06 5.29
CA GLN A 195 -8.40 4.08 6.33
C GLN A 195 -7.16 3.23 6.57
N ALA A 196 -6.82 3.02 7.86
CA ALA A 196 -5.75 2.10 8.23
C ALA A 196 -6.20 0.64 8.02
N THR A 197 -5.32 -0.19 7.48
CA THR A 197 -5.62 -1.62 7.23
C THR A 197 -5.94 -2.40 8.52
N TRP A 198 -5.48 -1.92 9.66
CA TRP A 198 -5.71 -2.52 10.97
C TRP A 198 -7.19 -2.65 11.35
N GLU A 199 -8.04 -1.71 10.90
CA GLU A 199 -9.48 -1.72 11.16
C GLU A 199 -10.16 -2.91 10.48
N ASP A 200 -9.91 -3.11 9.18
CA ASP A 200 -10.46 -4.26 8.43
C ASP A 200 -9.96 -5.58 8.99
N LEU A 201 -8.68 -5.65 9.35
CA LEU A 201 -8.03 -6.83 9.92
C LEU A 201 -8.47 -7.12 11.36
N LYS A 202 -9.12 -6.14 12.02
CA LYS A 202 -9.53 -6.21 13.44
C LYS A 202 -8.34 -6.50 14.38
N ILE A 203 -7.17 -5.97 14.05
CA ILE A 203 -5.97 -6.10 14.86
C ILE A 203 -5.97 -4.99 15.91
N ASP A 204 -5.91 -5.38 17.18
CA ASP A 204 -5.76 -4.45 18.31
C ASP A 204 -4.29 -3.99 18.42
N VAL A 205 -3.95 -2.93 17.68
CA VAL A 205 -2.59 -2.38 17.64
C VAL A 205 -2.05 -1.92 18.99
N SER A 206 -2.91 -1.74 20.01
CA SER A 206 -2.46 -1.39 21.36
C SER A 206 -1.70 -2.53 22.05
N LYS A 207 -1.82 -3.75 21.55
CA LYS A 207 -1.14 -4.95 22.04
C LYS A 207 0.06 -5.36 21.20
N GLU A 208 0.31 -4.64 20.11
CA GLU A 208 1.33 -4.96 19.11
C GLU A 208 2.42 -3.88 19.07
N PHE A 209 3.50 -4.18 18.38
CA PHE A 209 4.54 -3.20 18.10
C PHE A 209 5.26 -3.53 16.78
N THR A 210 5.72 -2.48 16.11
CA THR A 210 6.58 -2.59 14.93
C THR A 210 7.99 -2.04 15.17
N TYR A 211 8.17 -1.15 16.14
CA TYR A 211 9.47 -0.56 16.46
C TYR A 211 10.14 -1.24 17.68
N ASN A 212 11.47 -1.24 17.71
CA ASN A 212 12.35 -1.94 18.64
C ASN A 212 12.23 -3.48 18.59
N ALA A 213 12.18 -4.03 17.38
CA ALA A 213 12.18 -5.48 17.19
C ALA A 213 13.45 -6.17 17.75
N LEU A 214 14.58 -5.46 17.82
CA LEU A 214 15.85 -5.94 18.40
C LEU A 214 15.85 -5.92 19.93
N ASP A 215 15.08 -5.04 20.56
CA ASP A 215 14.89 -4.97 22.02
C ASP A 215 13.40 -4.73 22.37
N PRO A 216 12.55 -5.79 22.30
CA PRO A 216 11.11 -5.66 22.49
C PRO A 216 10.67 -5.04 23.83
N LYS A 217 11.54 -5.03 24.82
CA LYS A 217 11.24 -4.39 26.12
C LYS A 217 11.18 -2.86 26.02
N LYS A 218 11.73 -2.29 24.98
CA LYS A 218 11.74 -0.85 24.69
C LYS A 218 10.85 -0.48 23.50
N ASN A 219 9.84 -1.30 23.16
CA ASN A 219 8.95 -0.98 22.06
C ASN A 219 8.17 0.31 22.30
N HIS A 220 7.77 0.96 21.20
CA HIS A 220 6.98 2.18 21.20
C HIS A 220 5.62 1.99 20.50
N GLY A 221 5.17 0.75 20.34
CA GLY A 221 3.91 0.40 19.68
C GLY A 221 4.05 0.26 18.16
N VAL A 222 2.92 0.33 17.50
CA VAL A 222 2.84 0.19 16.03
C VAL A 222 2.97 1.58 15.40
N ILE A 223 4.07 1.83 14.72
CA ILE A 223 4.37 3.11 14.06
C ILE A 223 4.56 2.96 12.55
N ASP A 224 4.58 1.74 12.04
CA ASP A 224 4.56 1.40 10.62
C ASP A 224 3.14 1.06 10.21
N HIS A 225 2.62 1.74 9.19
CA HIS A 225 1.21 1.60 8.79
C HIS A 225 1.05 1.47 7.29
N ILE A 226 -0.09 0.88 6.91
CA ILE A 226 -0.60 0.86 5.55
C ILE A 226 -1.99 1.48 5.59
N PHE A 227 -2.19 2.56 4.82
CA PHE A 227 -3.48 3.22 4.61
C PHE A 227 -3.91 3.04 3.16
N TYR A 228 -5.22 3.02 2.93
CA TYR A 228 -5.80 3.07 1.60
C TYR A 228 -6.91 4.10 1.52
N SER A 229 -7.14 4.66 0.34
CA SER A 229 -8.20 5.64 0.12
C SER A 229 -9.58 5.01 0.22
N THR A 230 -10.46 5.55 1.08
CA THR A 230 -11.85 5.07 1.24
C THR A 230 -12.70 5.28 -0.02
N ARG A 231 -12.38 6.30 -0.84
CA ARG A 231 -13.08 6.54 -2.12
C ARG A 231 -12.80 5.47 -3.18
N SER A 232 -11.81 4.62 -2.96
CA SER A 232 -11.50 3.49 -3.84
C SER A 232 -12.50 2.34 -3.76
N GLY A 233 -13.35 2.30 -2.72
CA GLY A 233 -14.23 1.18 -2.45
C GLY A 233 -13.48 -0.13 -2.09
N ALA A 234 -12.21 -0.01 -1.74
CA ALA A 234 -11.38 -1.14 -1.36
C ALA A 234 -11.73 -1.68 0.02
N ARG A 235 -11.28 -2.91 0.28
CA ARG A 235 -11.28 -3.53 1.61
C ARG A 235 -10.04 -4.39 1.77
N VAL A 236 -9.60 -4.61 2.99
CA VAL A 236 -8.49 -5.51 3.30
C VAL A 236 -9.02 -6.91 3.62
N THR A 237 -8.39 -7.94 3.10
CA THR A 237 -8.81 -9.34 3.27
C THR A 237 -7.79 -10.19 4.00
N ASP A 238 -6.54 -9.76 4.06
CA ASP A 238 -5.46 -10.45 4.75
C ASP A 238 -4.33 -9.45 5.07
N GLY A 239 -3.50 -9.73 6.06
CA GLY A 239 -2.40 -8.85 6.42
C GLY A 239 -2.00 -8.94 7.88
N GLY A 240 -1.07 -8.07 8.28
CA GLY A 240 -0.60 -7.97 9.66
C GLY A 240 0.88 -7.62 9.76
N ILE A 241 1.43 -7.86 10.93
CA ILE A 241 2.85 -7.70 11.24
C ILE A 241 3.57 -9.00 10.91
N ILE A 242 4.72 -8.91 10.26
CA ILE A 242 5.56 -10.08 9.95
C ILE A 242 6.49 -10.33 11.13
N GLU A 243 6.23 -11.42 11.85
CA GLU A 243 7.08 -11.86 12.94
C GLU A 243 8.28 -12.68 12.41
N LEU A 244 9.47 -12.34 12.88
CA LEU A 244 10.71 -13.00 12.51
C LEU A 244 11.38 -13.61 13.74
N ASN A 245 11.86 -14.86 13.63
CA ASN A 245 12.65 -15.49 14.68
C ASN A 245 13.95 -14.73 14.97
N LYS A 246 14.53 -14.10 13.94
CA LYS A 246 15.67 -13.19 14.04
C LYS A 246 15.29 -11.90 13.32
N PRO A 247 15.13 -10.79 14.04
CA PRO A 247 14.88 -9.49 13.42
C PRO A 247 16.00 -9.11 12.42
N LEU A 248 15.61 -8.51 11.31
CA LEU A 248 16.51 -8.01 10.27
C LEU A 248 16.66 -6.48 10.29
N SER A 249 15.96 -5.81 11.20
CA SER A 249 15.93 -4.37 11.45
C SER A 249 15.41 -4.14 12.86
N ASP A 250 15.56 -2.94 13.38
CA ASP A 250 14.86 -2.49 14.59
C ASP A 250 13.35 -2.32 14.40
N HIS A 251 12.85 -2.40 13.13
CA HIS A 251 11.43 -2.47 12.81
C HIS A 251 11.01 -3.88 12.40
N LYS A 252 9.69 -4.16 12.53
CA LYS A 252 9.02 -5.32 11.94
C LYS A 252 8.31 -4.89 10.67
N PRO A 253 8.36 -5.70 9.59
CA PRO A 253 7.59 -5.41 8.38
C PRO A 253 6.10 -5.54 8.62
N VAL A 254 5.31 -4.74 7.92
CA VAL A 254 3.84 -4.86 7.87
C VAL A 254 3.39 -5.13 6.43
N TRP A 255 2.31 -5.90 6.26
CA TRP A 255 1.79 -6.23 4.93
C TRP A 255 0.27 -6.28 4.92
N ALA A 256 -0.33 -6.15 3.72
CA ALA A 256 -1.77 -6.30 3.53
C ALA A 256 -2.10 -6.82 2.12
N GLU A 257 -3.19 -7.60 2.01
CA GLU A 257 -3.90 -7.88 0.76
C GLU A 257 -5.11 -6.96 0.68
N ILE A 258 -5.07 -6.00 -0.24
CA ILE A 258 -6.14 -5.02 -0.47
C ILE A 258 -6.90 -5.41 -1.73
N VAL A 259 -8.22 -5.51 -1.62
CA VAL A 259 -9.10 -5.89 -2.73
C VAL A 259 -9.82 -4.65 -3.25
N PHE A 260 -9.51 -4.28 -4.48
CA PHE A 260 -10.10 -3.14 -5.17
C PHE A 260 -11.21 -3.58 -6.12
N PRO A 261 -12.38 -2.91 -6.14
CA PRO A 261 -13.36 -3.09 -7.21
C PRO A 261 -12.74 -2.62 -8.53
N LYS A 262 -12.97 -3.37 -9.62
CA LYS A 262 -12.47 -2.98 -10.94
C LYS A 262 -13.22 -1.76 -11.45
N ASP A 263 -14.53 -1.71 -11.26
CA ASP A 263 -15.37 -0.57 -11.60
C ASP A 263 -15.76 0.23 -10.34
N LEU A 264 -15.25 1.47 -10.24
CA LEU A 264 -15.55 2.38 -9.12
C LEU A 264 -17.00 2.87 -9.11
N LYS A 265 -17.72 2.85 -10.24
CA LYS A 265 -19.13 3.26 -10.33
C LYS A 265 -20.09 2.29 -9.68
N LYS A 266 -19.68 1.01 -9.53
CA LYS A 266 -20.47 -0.05 -8.89
C LYS A 266 -20.22 -0.14 -7.37
N ALA A 267 -19.26 0.61 -6.84
CA ALA A 267 -18.86 0.57 -5.44
C ALA A 267 -19.51 1.66 -4.56
N LYS A 268 -20.38 2.51 -5.14
CA LYS A 268 -21.11 3.59 -4.45
C LYS A 268 -22.55 3.21 -4.13
#